data_9f3a235642b7681e5bac98082b3c4f0e
#
_entry.id   9f3a235642b7681e5bac98082b3c4f0e
#
_cell.length_a   1.000
_cell.length_b   1.000
_cell.length_c   1.000
_cell.angle_alpha   90.00
_cell.angle_beta   90.00
_cell.angle_gamma   90.00
#
_symmetry.space_group_name_H-M   'P 1'
#
loop_
_entity.id
_entity.type
_entity.pdbx_description
1 polymer ?
#
loop_
_entity_poly.entity_id
_entity_poly.type
_entity_poly.pdbx_seq_one_letter_code
_entity_poly.pdbx_strand_id
1 'polypeptide(L)'
;MRVLSGDRNLDSQFSATNFDDGFCVFVEPPDDVGDAQYQFMGDCKRECAQELQDTMLAGVGDILNLIGESSLDLLEVCAPWDAPLTQAVKDAGGRAMAVGIHNGYDLTTNQGFKGVAKLIREYKPRYLHVSPPCDPWTAFSNCNQRTEEQVSRLHERRRISRRLLRNCRRLLEIQVQELNGSVGLIPDMGPHHGGGEHPLHAQSWRVPDMRKMVRLCGERFAVHGCMHGMCSRDTRELVKKPWGWFSTHAGIRKALERKCIHGTGAH
;
A
#
# COMPACT_ATOMS: atom_id res chain seq x y z
N MET A 1 -53.59 -18.03 11.00
CA MET A 1 -53.74 -17.22 9.79
C MET A 1 -53.91 -15.76 10.24
N ARG A 2 -52.80 -15.00 10.32
CA ARG A 2 -52.80 -13.54 10.51
C ARG A 2 -51.67 -12.99 9.68
N VAL A 3 -52.03 -12.28 8.64
CA VAL A 3 -51.19 -11.50 7.75
C VAL A 3 -50.88 -10.20 8.52
N LEU A 4 -49.62 -9.88 8.74
CA LEU A 4 -49.18 -8.56 9.17
C LEU A 4 -48.40 -7.95 8.00
N SER A 5 -49.10 -7.14 7.22
CA SER A 5 -48.55 -6.14 6.35
C SER A 5 -47.92 -5.07 7.23
N GLY A 6 -46.64 -4.78 7.00
CA GLY A 6 -45.91 -3.72 7.64
C GLY A 6 -44.96 -3.06 6.66
N ASP A 7 -45.51 -2.18 5.85
CA ASP A 7 -44.74 -1.19 5.11
C ASP A 7 -43.93 -0.36 6.09
N ARG A 8 -42.62 -0.51 6.07
CA ARG A 8 -41.70 0.45 6.68
C ARG A 8 -40.98 1.22 5.58
N ASN A 9 -41.50 2.38 5.38
CA ASN A 9 -40.88 3.48 4.67
C ASN A 9 -39.50 3.76 5.32
N LEU A 10 -38.39 3.38 4.63
CA LEU A 10 -37.02 3.50 5.10
C LEU A 10 -36.31 4.73 4.47
N ASP A 11 -37.09 5.67 3.91
CA ASP A 11 -36.54 6.78 3.12
C ASP A 11 -36.26 8.08 3.89
N SER A 12 -36.21 8.07 5.24
CA SER A 12 -36.06 9.34 5.94
C SER A 12 -35.09 9.38 7.13
N GLN A 13 -33.99 8.61 7.12
CA GLN A 13 -32.99 8.69 8.22
C GLN A 13 -31.52 8.60 7.77
N PHE A 14 -31.17 9.10 6.61
CA PHE A 14 -29.79 9.48 6.35
C PHE A 14 -29.65 11.00 6.46
N SER A 15 -29.71 11.48 7.68
CA SER A 15 -29.18 12.80 8.01
C SER A 15 -27.67 12.72 7.85
N ALA A 16 -27.12 13.62 7.04
CA ALA A 16 -25.70 13.80 6.87
C ALA A 16 -25.09 14.15 8.23
N THR A 17 -24.62 13.15 8.95
CA THR A 17 -23.69 13.36 10.06
C THR A 17 -22.35 13.70 9.46
N ASN A 18 -21.82 14.86 9.82
CA ASN A 18 -20.50 15.35 9.50
C ASN A 18 -19.46 14.25 9.71
N PHE A 19 -19.01 13.62 8.60
CA PHE A 19 -17.80 12.86 8.59
C PHE A 19 -16.66 13.85 8.32
N ASP A 20 -15.96 14.25 9.37
CA ASP A 20 -14.74 15.08 9.33
C ASP A 20 -13.53 14.39 8.66
N ASP A 21 -13.73 13.22 8.10
CA ASP A 21 -12.73 12.47 7.36
C ASP A 21 -13.10 12.55 5.87
N GLY A 22 -12.42 13.43 5.13
CA GLY A 22 -12.63 13.74 3.72
C GLY A 22 -12.88 12.54 2.81
N PHE A 23 -14.11 12.05 2.79
CA PHE A 23 -14.60 11.06 1.85
C PHE A 23 -15.05 11.78 0.58
N CYS A 24 -14.42 11.47 -0.53
CA CYS A 24 -15.03 11.76 -1.84
C CYS A 24 -16.34 11.00 -1.93
N VAL A 25 -17.46 11.71 -1.95
CA VAL A 25 -18.76 11.14 -2.30
C VAL A 25 -18.76 10.97 -3.82
N PHE A 26 -18.62 9.74 -4.29
CA PHE A 26 -18.87 9.43 -5.69
C PHE A 26 -20.38 9.23 -5.88
N VAL A 27 -20.96 10.03 -6.78
CA VAL A 27 -22.28 9.78 -7.33
C VAL A 27 -22.20 8.53 -8.21
N GLU A 28 -23.09 7.57 -8.00
CA GLU A 28 -23.11 6.32 -8.76
C GLU A 28 -23.24 6.59 -10.27
N PRO A 29 -22.36 6.03 -11.12
CA PRO A 29 -22.61 5.98 -12.55
C PRO A 29 -23.68 4.90 -12.84
N PRO A 30 -24.44 5.05 -13.92
CA PRO A 30 -25.45 4.07 -14.35
C PRO A 30 -24.81 2.69 -14.64
N ASP A 31 -25.64 1.63 -14.56
CA ASP A 31 -25.24 0.22 -14.52
C ASP A 31 -24.45 -0.35 -15.74
N ASP A 32 -24.16 0.46 -16.74
CA ASP A 32 -23.50 0.09 -18.00
C ASP A 32 -22.02 0.52 -18.12
N VAL A 33 -21.40 1.01 -17.04
CA VAL A 33 -20.03 1.56 -17.07
C VAL A 33 -18.98 0.59 -16.48
N GLY A 34 -19.06 -0.71 -16.79
CA GLY A 34 -18.15 -1.73 -16.25
C GLY A 34 -16.66 -1.52 -16.59
N ASP A 35 -16.33 -1.17 -17.82
CA ASP A 35 -14.94 -1.09 -18.28
C ASP A 35 -14.25 0.25 -17.98
N ALA A 36 -14.98 1.35 -18.02
CA ALA A 36 -14.46 2.68 -17.72
C ALA A 36 -14.03 2.84 -16.25
N GLN A 37 -14.70 2.14 -15.33
CA GLN A 37 -14.39 2.21 -13.90
C GLN A 37 -13.08 1.49 -13.55
N TYR A 38 -12.75 0.40 -14.26
CA TYR A 38 -11.45 -0.28 -14.11
C TYR A 38 -10.30 0.54 -14.69
N GLN A 39 -10.55 1.22 -15.80
CA GLN A 39 -9.57 2.10 -16.45
C GLN A 39 -9.29 3.34 -15.59
N PHE A 40 -10.33 3.97 -15.03
CA PHE A 40 -10.21 5.10 -14.10
C PHE A 40 -9.46 4.75 -12.81
N MET A 41 -9.69 3.56 -12.22
CA MET A 41 -8.91 3.09 -11.05
C MET A 41 -7.45 2.79 -11.41
N GLY A 42 -7.18 2.34 -12.64
CA GLY A 42 -5.82 2.14 -13.17
C GLY A 42 -5.09 3.47 -13.35
N ASP A 43 -5.78 4.47 -13.85
CA ASP A 43 -5.24 5.80 -14.11
C ASP A 43 -4.99 6.56 -12.80
N CYS A 44 -5.92 6.54 -11.87
CA CYS A 44 -5.73 7.12 -10.53
C CYS A 44 -4.55 6.49 -9.76
N LYS A 45 -4.29 5.18 -9.94
CA LYS A 45 -3.11 4.53 -9.37
C LYS A 45 -1.80 5.03 -9.99
N ARG A 46 -1.79 5.21 -11.32
CA ARG A 46 -0.61 5.74 -12.05
C ARG A 46 -0.26 7.16 -11.60
N GLU A 47 -1.27 7.99 -11.48
CA GLU A 47 -1.12 9.39 -11.09
C GLU A 47 -0.60 9.59 -9.68
N CYS A 48 -1.18 8.85 -8.73
CA CYS A 48 -0.72 8.87 -7.34
C CYS A 48 0.70 8.31 -7.17
N ALA A 49 1.11 7.37 -8.04
CA ALA A 49 2.44 6.81 -8.01
C ALA A 49 3.48 7.81 -8.50
N GLN A 50 3.19 8.58 -9.57
CA GLN A 50 4.12 9.57 -10.12
C GLN A 50 4.38 10.72 -9.14
N GLU A 51 3.34 11.22 -8.45
CA GLU A 51 3.49 12.30 -7.48
C GLU A 51 4.16 11.88 -6.17
N LEU A 52 3.96 10.62 -5.75
CA LEU A 52 4.76 10.02 -4.66
C LEU A 52 6.24 9.91 -5.07
N GLN A 53 6.52 9.64 -6.34
CA GLN A 53 7.84 9.54 -6.91
C GLN A 53 8.63 10.83 -6.73
N ASP A 54 8.07 11.98 -7.11
CA ASP A 54 8.74 13.28 -7.02
C ASP A 54 9.03 13.68 -5.57
N THR A 55 8.19 13.25 -4.64
CA THR A 55 8.33 13.55 -3.21
C THR A 55 9.28 12.58 -2.50
N MET A 56 9.31 11.32 -2.93
CA MET A 56 10.26 10.33 -2.39
C MET A 56 11.68 10.58 -2.86
N LEU A 57 11.88 11.23 -4.01
CA LEU A 57 13.21 11.60 -4.51
C LEU A 57 13.97 12.49 -3.54
N ALA A 58 13.31 13.40 -2.84
CA ALA A 58 13.97 14.22 -1.82
C ALA A 58 14.46 13.42 -0.61
N GLY A 59 13.75 12.35 -0.23
CA GLY A 59 14.14 11.45 0.86
C GLY A 59 15.10 10.32 0.43
N VAL A 60 15.11 9.97 -0.86
CA VAL A 60 15.95 8.89 -1.41
C VAL A 60 17.42 9.29 -1.43
N GLY A 61 17.74 10.57 -1.65
CA GLY A 61 19.12 11.06 -1.60
C GLY A 61 19.81 10.77 -0.27
N ASP A 62 19.11 10.92 0.86
CA ASP A 62 19.63 10.61 2.19
C ASP A 62 19.82 9.10 2.40
N ILE A 63 18.98 8.27 1.76
CA ILE A 63 19.06 6.81 1.82
C ILE A 63 20.25 6.30 1.00
N LEU A 64 20.53 6.89 -0.15
CA LEU A 64 21.61 6.48 -1.05
C LEU A 64 23.01 6.78 -0.48
N ASN A 65 23.15 7.83 0.33
CA ASN A 65 24.43 8.19 0.97
C ASN A 65 24.89 7.19 2.08
N LEU A 66 24.06 6.22 2.43
CA LEU A 66 24.38 5.16 3.40
C LEU A 66 24.93 3.88 2.75
N ILE A 67 25.32 3.92 1.45
CA ILE A 67 25.52 2.72 0.63
C ILE A 67 26.94 2.14 0.74
N GLY A 68 27.06 1.05 1.47
CA GLY A 68 28.09 0.02 1.27
C GLY A 68 27.67 -0.97 0.18
N GLU A 69 28.55 -1.87 -0.26
CA GLU A 69 28.44 -2.77 -1.42
C GLU A 69 27.28 -3.80 -1.42
N SER A 70 26.04 -3.43 -1.07
CA SER A 70 24.91 -4.34 -1.27
C SER A 70 24.58 -4.49 -2.76
N SER A 71 24.20 -5.68 -3.21
CA SER A 71 23.90 -5.91 -4.62
C SER A 71 22.63 -5.20 -5.09
N LEU A 72 21.76 -4.75 -4.17
CA LEU A 72 20.48 -4.07 -4.47
C LEU A 72 20.10 -3.12 -3.33
N ASP A 73 19.74 -1.87 -3.65
CA ASP A 73 19.31 -0.89 -2.66
C ASP A 73 17.84 -1.06 -2.29
N LEU A 74 17.00 -1.34 -3.29
CA LEU A 74 15.57 -1.56 -3.11
C LEU A 74 15.09 -2.81 -3.84
N LEU A 75 14.31 -3.63 -3.15
CA LEU A 75 13.40 -4.60 -3.76
C LEU A 75 11.96 -4.21 -3.44
N GLU A 76 11.20 -3.81 -4.47
CA GLU A 76 9.78 -3.46 -4.37
C GLU A 76 8.92 -4.69 -4.70
N VAL A 77 8.11 -5.14 -3.75
CA VAL A 77 7.30 -6.35 -3.84
C VAL A 77 5.81 -5.99 -3.91
N CYS A 78 5.07 -6.70 -4.74
CA CYS A 78 3.72 -6.37 -5.17
C CYS A 78 3.67 -5.05 -5.95
N ALA A 79 4.77 -4.72 -6.61
CA ALA A 79 4.88 -3.53 -7.41
C ALA A 79 3.82 -3.50 -8.52
N PRO A 80 3.27 -2.32 -8.87
CA PRO A 80 2.51 -2.12 -10.09
C PRO A 80 3.43 -2.31 -11.32
N TRP A 81 2.86 -2.40 -12.51
CA TRP A 81 3.62 -2.61 -13.74
C TRP A 81 4.63 -1.48 -14.05
N ASP A 82 4.33 -0.26 -13.65
CA ASP A 82 5.14 0.95 -13.82
C ASP A 82 6.14 1.17 -12.65
N ALA A 83 5.99 0.45 -11.55
CA ALA A 83 6.89 0.40 -10.40
C ALA A 83 7.52 1.76 -10.05
N PRO A 84 6.73 2.78 -9.70
CA PRO A 84 7.21 4.16 -9.57
C PRO A 84 8.27 4.34 -8.48
N LEU A 85 8.20 3.60 -7.39
CA LEU A 85 9.22 3.64 -6.34
C LEU A 85 10.55 3.08 -6.84
N THR A 86 10.52 1.96 -7.55
CA THR A 86 11.69 1.37 -8.20
C THR A 86 12.31 2.35 -9.20
N GLN A 87 11.49 3.02 -10.01
CA GLN A 87 11.97 4.00 -10.98
C GLN A 87 12.61 5.20 -10.27
N ALA A 88 11.98 5.73 -9.22
CA ALA A 88 12.52 6.85 -8.44
C ALA A 88 13.92 6.54 -7.86
N VAL A 89 14.11 5.33 -7.33
CA VAL A 89 15.42 4.90 -6.81
C VAL A 89 16.46 4.82 -7.93
N LYS A 90 16.08 4.30 -9.11
CA LYS A 90 16.98 4.25 -10.29
C LYS A 90 17.35 5.64 -10.79
N ASP A 91 16.41 6.55 -10.86
CA ASP A 91 16.62 7.94 -11.29
C ASP A 91 17.57 8.68 -10.33
N ALA A 92 17.56 8.31 -9.05
CA ALA A 92 18.50 8.79 -8.06
C ALA A 92 19.87 8.06 -8.08
N GLY A 93 20.13 7.18 -9.07
CA GLY A 93 21.38 6.44 -9.21
C GLY A 93 21.48 5.16 -8.39
N GLY A 94 20.42 4.75 -7.70
CA GLY A 94 20.36 3.53 -6.92
C GLY A 94 20.05 2.29 -7.76
N ARG A 95 20.32 1.12 -7.19
CA ARG A 95 20.01 -0.19 -7.80
C ARG A 95 18.69 -0.72 -7.24
N ALA A 96 17.66 -0.80 -8.06
CA ALA A 96 16.34 -1.22 -7.63
C ALA A 96 15.72 -2.25 -8.57
N MET A 97 14.92 -3.14 -7.99
CA MET A 97 14.15 -4.17 -8.70
C MET A 97 12.71 -4.18 -8.20
N ALA A 98 11.78 -4.28 -9.15
CA ALA A 98 10.36 -4.46 -8.87
C ALA A 98 9.92 -5.89 -9.19
N VAL A 99 9.13 -6.48 -8.31
CA VAL A 99 8.53 -7.81 -8.52
C VAL A 99 7.03 -7.79 -8.23
N GLY A 100 6.26 -8.39 -9.11
CA GLY A 100 4.81 -8.44 -9.03
C GLY A 100 4.24 -9.51 -9.96
N ILE A 101 2.92 -9.60 -10.02
CA ILE A 101 2.22 -10.59 -10.84
C ILE A 101 2.52 -10.41 -12.33
N HIS A 102 2.74 -9.16 -12.77
CA HIS A 102 3.00 -8.81 -14.17
C HIS A 102 4.34 -9.35 -14.71
N ASN A 103 5.28 -9.64 -13.82
CA ASN A 103 6.59 -10.22 -14.19
C ASN A 103 6.82 -11.61 -13.59
N GLY A 104 5.73 -12.34 -13.30
CA GLY A 104 5.75 -13.76 -12.95
C GLY A 104 5.89 -14.06 -11.43
N TYR A 105 5.94 -13.04 -10.58
CA TYR A 105 6.03 -13.23 -9.13
C TYR A 105 4.67 -13.10 -8.44
N ASP A 106 3.78 -14.07 -8.71
CA ASP A 106 2.48 -14.14 -8.02
C ASP A 106 2.65 -14.64 -6.58
N LEU A 107 2.63 -13.73 -5.62
CA LEU A 107 2.76 -14.04 -4.20
C LEU A 107 1.53 -14.79 -3.61
N THR A 108 0.47 -14.98 -4.36
CA THR A 108 -0.62 -15.88 -3.94
C THR A 108 -0.26 -17.36 -4.14
N THR A 109 0.84 -17.64 -4.86
CA THR A 109 1.35 -18.98 -5.14
C THR A 109 2.62 -19.31 -4.35
N ASN A 110 2.88 -20.60 -4.14
CA ASN A 110 4.14 -21.04 -3.53
C ASN A 110 5.35 -20.78 -4.43
N GLN A 111 5.18 -20.85 -5.76
CA GLN A 111 6.24 -20.61 -6.71
C GLN A 111 6.67 -19.15 -6.68
N GLY A 112 5.72 -18.21 -6.76
CA GLY A 112 6.01 -16.78 -6.66
C GLY A 112 6.67 -16.40 -5.35
N PHE A 113 6.17 -16.93 -4.20
CA PHE A 113 6.82 -16.74 -2.90
C PHE A 113 8.27 -17.24 -2.88
N LYS A 114 8.52 -18.48 -3.34
CA LYS A 114 9.89 -19.05 -3.38
C LYS A 114 10.81 -18.25 -4.29
N GLY A 115 10.29 -17.76 -5.44
CA GLY A 115 11.03 -16.92 -6.37
C GLY A 115 11.51 -15.62 -5.70
N VAL A 116 10.60 -14.88 -5.05
CA VAL A 116 10.97 -13.63 -4.37
C VAL A 116 11.88 -13.90 -3.16
N ALA A 117 11.64 -14.95 -2.37
CA ALA A 117 12.51 -15.32 -1.27
C ALA A 117 13.93 -15.66 -1.73
N LYS A 118 14.07 -16.29 -2.92
CA LYS A 118 15.38 -16.52 -3.56
C LYS A 118 16.06 -15.20 -3.91
N LEU A 119 15.34 -14.26 -4.54
CA LEU A 119 15.89 -12.94 -4.88
C LEU A 119 16.38 -12.19 -3.64
N ILE A 120 15.62 -12.21 -2.54
CA ILE A 120 16.04 -11.56 -1.28
C ILE A 120 17.37 -12.15 -0.77
N ARG A 121 17.53 -13.47 -0.78
CA ARG A 121 18.76 -14.11 -0.31
C ARG A 121 19.95 -13.91 -1.25
N GLU A 122 19.70 -13.88 -2.56
CA GLU A 122 20.71 -13.71 -3.60
C GLU A 122 21.21 -12.27 -3.65
N TYR A 123 20.29 -11.31 -3.75
CA TYR A 123 20.63 -9.89 -3.93
C TYR A 123 20.75 -9.12 -2.63
N LYS A 124 20.30 -9.67 -1.50
CA LYS A 124 20.39 -9.06 -0.15
C LYS A 124 20.04 -7.56 -0.18
N PRO A 125 18.81 -7.18 -0.61
CA PRO A 125 18.46 -5.78 -0.76
C PRO A 125 18.59 -5.04 0.57
N ARG A 126 19.04 -3.79 0.54
CA ARG A 126 19.12 -2.95 1.74
C ARG A 126 17.73 -2.61 2.28
N TYR A 127 16.78 -2.40 1.39
CA TYR A 127 15.39 -2.15 1.74
C TYR A 127 14.43 -3.05 0.96
N LEU A 128 13.56 -3.73 1.68
CA LEU A 128 12.45 -4.48 1.12
C LEU A 128 11.15 -3.69 1.33
N HIS A 129 10.54 -3.21 0.25
CA HIS A 129 9.25 -2.55 0.29
C HIS A 129 8.12 -3.49 -0.12
N VAL A 130 7.03 -3.55 0.65
CA VAL A 130 5.84 -4.34 0.30
C VAL A 130 4.61 -3.45 0.16
N SER A 131 3.95 -3.50 -1.01
CA SER A 131 2.73 -2.75 -1.33
C SER A 131 1.61 -3.70 -1.73
N PRO A 132 1.06 -4.52 -0.81
CA PRO A 132 0.03 -5.47 -1.15
C PRO A 132 -1.25 -4.77 -1.60
N PRO A 133 -2.01 -5.30 -2.60
CA PRO A 133 -3.26 -4.72 -3.07
C PRO A 133 -4.25 -4.45 -1.95
N CYS A 134 -4.77 -3.22 -1.90
CA CYS A 134 -5.63 -2.74 -0.83
C CYS A 134 -7.13 -2.90 -1.11
N ASP A 135 -7.50 -3.10 -2.36
CA ASP A 135 -8.88 -3.08 -2.84
C ASP A 135 -9.87 -3.93 -2.03
N PRO A 136 -9.59 -5.18 -1.59
CA PRO A 136 -10.55 -5.95 -0.80
C PRO A 136 -10.76 -5.41 0.62
N TRP A 137 -9.97 -4.44 1.06
CA TRP A 137 -9.93 -3.95 2.44
C TRP A 137 -10.37 -2.50 2.61
N THR A 138 -10.66 -1.81 1.52
CA THR A 138 -11.12 -0.41 1.55
C THR A 138 -12.59 -0.32 1.96
N ALA A 139 -13.03 0.87 2.39
CA ALA A 139 -14.43 1.13 2.69
C ALA A 139 -15.34 0.87 1.48
N PHE A 140 -14.89 1.24 0.28
CA PHE A 140 -15.64 1.00 -0.96
C PHE A 140 -16.00 -0.46 -1.20
N SER A 141 -15.07 -1.38 -0.92
CA SER A 141 -15.33 -2.82 -1.06
C SER A 141 -16.44 -3.32 -0.13
N ASN A 142 -16.76 -2.59 0.94
CA ASN A 142 -17.85 -2.94 1.84
C ASN A 142 -19.17 -2.26 1.45
N CYS A 143 -19.12 -1.04 0.92
CA CYS A 143 -20.32 -0.28 0.54
C CYS A 143 -21.06 -0.92 -0.66
N ASN A 144 -20.33 -1.60 -1.55
CA ASN A 144 -20.87 -2.18 -2.77
C ASN A 144 -21.37 -3.63 -2.61
N GLN A 145 -21.64 -4.09 -1.38
CA GLN A 145 -22.09 -5.46 -1.11
C GLN A 145 -23.61 -5.51 -0.95
N ARG A 146 -24.35 -5.50 -2.06
CA ARG A 146 -25.82 -5.50 -2.07
C ARG A 146 -26.43 -6.88 -2.31
N THR A 147 -25.66 -7.81 -2.92
CA THR A 147 -26.13 -9.16 -3.23
C THR A 147 -25.26 -10.23 -2.55
N GLU A 148 -25.81 -11.42 -2.32
CA GLU A 148 -25.05 -12.56 -1.77
C GLU A 148 -23.85 -12.92 -2.64
N GLU A 149 -23.98 -12.80 -3.95
CA GLU A 149 -22.90 -13.07 -4.89
C GLU A 149 -21.75 -12.07 -4.71
N GLN A 150 -22.06 -10.78 -4.57
CA GLN A 150 -21.03 -9.73 -4.33
C GLN A 150 -20.33 -9.96 -2.99
N VAL A 151 -21.08 -10.33 -1.95
CA VAL A 151 -20.52 -10.69 -0.64
C VAL A 151 -19.58 -11.89 -0.76
N SER A 152 -20.00 -12.94 -1.47
CA SER A 152 -19.20 -14.14 -1.71
C SER A 152 -17.92 -13.83 -2.46
N ARG A 153 -17.98 -13.03 -3.53
CA ARG A 153 -16.81 -12.56 -4.28
C ARG A 153 -15.85 -11.78 -3.38
N LEU A 154 -16.35 -10.89 -2.53
CA LEU A 154 -15.49 -10.14 -1.59
C LEU A 154 -14.80 -11.08 -0.60
N HIS A 155 -15.50 -12.06 -0.06
CA HIS A 155 -14.93 -13.04 0.85
C HIS A 155 -13.80 -13.83 0.19
N GLU A 156 -13.99 -14.26 -1.07
CA GLU A 156 -12.96 -14.97 -1.82
C GLU A 156 -11.74 -14.05 -2.11
N ARG A 157 -11.95 -12.81 -2.54
CA ARG A 157 -10.87 -11.83 -2.73
C ARG A 157 -10.09 -11.59 -1.43
N ARG A 158 -10.78 -11.52 -0.29
CA ARG A 158 -10.13 -11.41 1.03
C ARG A 158 -9.37 -12.66 1.42
N ARG A 159 -9.85 -13.84 1.06
CA ARG A 159 -9.15 -15.10 1.28
C ARG A 159 -7.82 -15.13 0.52
N ILE A 160 -7.85 -14.76 -0.75
CA ILE A 160 -6.64 -14.65 -1.60
C ILE A 160 -5.69 -13.60 -1.02
N SER A 161 -6.20 -12.41 -0.69
CA SER A 161 -5.40 -11.33 -0.13
C SER A 161 -4.76 -11.69 1.21
N ARG A 162 -5.44 -12.46 2.09
CA ARG A 162 -4.81 -12.96 3.34
C ARG A 162 -3.61 -13.86 3.06
N ARG A 163 -3.66 -14.70 2.02
CA ARG A 163 -2.50 -15.52 1.61
C ARG A 163 -1.34 -14.62 1.16
N LEU A 164 -1.64 -13.60 0.37
CA LEU A 164 -0.65 -12.63 -0.09
C LEU A 164 -0.02 -11.87 1.09
N LEU A 165 -0.83 -11.34 2.02
CA LEU A 165 -0.33 -10.67 3.23
C LEU A 165 0.57 -11.58 4.08
N ARG A 166 0.21 -12.85 4.21
CA ARG A 166 1.05 -13.86 4.89
C ARG A 166 2.41 -14.02 4.22
N ASN A 167 2.43 -14.08 2.89
CA ASN A 167 3.66 -14.23 2.14
C ASN A 167 4.51 -12.94 2.19
N CYS A 168 3.92 -11.74 2.11
CA CYS A 168 4.62 -10.48 2.35
C CYS A 168 5.27 -10.46 3.75
N ARG A 169 4.54 -10.87 4.78
CA ARG A 169 5.10 -10.98 6.14
C ARG A 169 6.31 -11.91 6.20
N ARG A 170 6.22 -13.09 5.59
CA ARG A 170 7.34 -14.05 5.56
C ARG A 170 8.55 -13.51 4.81
N LEU A 171 8.35 -12.74 3.73
CA LEU A 171 9.45 -12.08 3.02
C LEU A 171 10.12 -11.02 3.90
N LEU A 172 9.34 -10.23 4.65
CA LEU A 172 9.89 -9.27 5.61
C LEU A 172 10.62 -9.97 6.77
N GLU A 173 10.16 -11.13 7.21
CA GLU A 173 10.88 -11.95 8.21
C GLU A 173 12.25 -12.41 7.67
N ILE A 174 12.31 -12.87 6.42
CA ILE A 174 13.59 -13.21 5.76
C ILE A 174 14.49 -11.97 5.73
N GLN A 175 13.99 -10.84 5.26
CA GLN A 175 14.76 -9.60 5.14
C GLN A 175 15.31 -9.11 6.48
N VAL A 176 14.43 -8.99 7.48
CA VAL A 176 14.76 -8.30 8.74
C VAL A 176 15.40 -9.23 9.76
N GLN A 177 15.04 -10.51 9.77
CA GLN A 177 15.53 -11.47 10.78
C GLN A 177 16.64 -12.36 10.25
N GLU A 178 16.44 -13.03 9.10
CA GLU A 178 17.44 -13.97 8.58
C GLU A 178 18.69 -13.23 8.10
N LEU A 179 18.55 -12.15 7.31
CA LEU A 179 19.70 -11.44 6.79
C LEU A 179 20.46 -10.68 7.89
N ASN A 180 19.77 -10.03 8.84
CA ASN A 180 20.44 -9.34 9.94
C ASN A 180 21.09 -10.31 10.93
N GLY A 181 20.49 -11.50 11.13
CA GLY A 181 21.12 -12.56 11.93
C GLY A 181 22.42 -13.09 11.31
N SER A 182 22.57 -12.96 10.00
CA SER A 182 23.77 -13.37 9.24
C SER A 182 24.84 -12.28 9.15
N VAL A 183 24.52 -11.02 9.47
CA VAL A 183 25.42 -9.84 9.32
C VAL A 183 26.64 -9.91 10.26
N GLY A 184 26.59 -10.71 11.32
CA GLY A 184 27.77 -10.94 12.19
C GLY A 184 29.00 -11.51 11.47
N LEU A 185 28.87 -11.90 10.20
CA LEU A 185 29.95 -12.47 9.38
C LEU A 185 30.50 -11.50 8.30
N ILE A 186 29.86 -10.35 8.06
CA ILE A 186 30.30 -9.35 7.05
C ILE A 186 30.27 -7.95 7.69
N PRO A 187 31.41 -7.45 8.20
CA PRO A 187 31.46 -6.20 8.98
C PRO A 187 30.97 -4.94 8.25
N ASP A 188 31.02 -4.90 6.93
CA ASP A 188 30.76 -3.68 6.13
C ASP A 188 29.34 -3.57 5.58
N MET A 189 28.48 -4.56 5.81
CA MET A 189 27.08 -4.48 5.42
C MET A 189 26.23 -3.94 6.57
N GLY A 190 25.72 -2.71 6.40
CA GLY A 190 24.73 -2.13 7.31
C GLY A 190 23.45 -2.98 7.42
N PRO A 191 22.56 -2.69 8.37
CA PRO A 191 21.38 -3.49 8.62
C PRO A 191 20.44 -3.52 7.40
N HIS A 192 19.86 -4.69 7.15
CA HIS A 192 18.80 -4.86 6.16
C HIS A 192 17.47 -4.35 6.72
N HIS A 193 16.84 -3.49 5.98
CA HIS A 193 15.60 -2.83 6.37
C HIS A 193 14.39 -3.39 5.63
N GLY A 194 13.22 -3.23 6.22
CA GLY A 194 11.96 -3.59 5.59
C GLY A 194 10.83 -2.67 6.02
N GLY A 195 9.84 -2.56 5.18
CA GLY A 195 8.64 -1.78 5.45
C GLY A 195 7.59 -1.93 4.36
N GLY A 196 6.55 -1.15 4.47
CA GLY A 196 5.48 -1.16 3.49
C GLY A 196 4.44 -0.12 3.78
N GLU A 197 3.46 -0.06 2.88
CA GLU A 197 2.38 0.90 2.93
C GLU A 197 1.01 0.26 2.67
N HIS A 198 -0.03 0.93 3.16
CA HIS A 198 -1.42 0.58 2.90
C HIS A 198 -2.33 1.78 3.24
N PRO A 199 -3.51 1.93 2.63
CA PRO A 199 -4.40 3.03 3.00
C PRO A 199 -4.64 3.08 4.51
N LEU A 200 -4.57 4.27 5.13
CA LEU A 200 -4.55 4.44 6.59
C LEU A 200 -5.75 3.79 7.28
N HIS A 201 -6.93 3.87 6.67
CA HIS A 201 -8.19 3.36 7.22
C HIS A 201 -8.60 1.98 6.69
N ALA A 202 -7.72 1.28 5.96
CA ALA A 202 -8.03 -0.03 5.43
C ALA A 202 -8.26 -1.06 6.55
N GLN A 203 -9.25 -1.94 6.37
CA GLN A 203 -9.55 -3.02 7.33
C GLN A 203 -8.42 -4.05 7.44
N SER A 204 -7.53 -4.11 6.44
CA SER A 204 -6.33 -4.97 6.45
C SER A 204 -5.44 -4.77 7.68
N TRP A 205 -5.38 -3.57 8.26
CA TRP A 205 -4.61 -3.31 9.49
C TRP A 205 -5.04 -4.17 10.68
N ARG A 206 -6.27 -4.72 10.65
CA ARG A 206 -6.80 -5.64 11.65
C ARG A 206 -6.44 -7.10 11.38
N VAL A 207 -5.95 -7.43 10.18
CA VAL A 207 -5.55 -8.79 9.80
C VAL A 207 -4.29 -9.20 10.57
N PRO A 208 -4.23 -10.43 11.13
CA PRO A 208 -3.10 -10.87 11.95
C PRO A 208 -1.73 -10.74 11.28
N ASP A 209 -1.62 -11.08 9.99
CA ASP A 209 -0.35 -10.98 9.26
C ASP A 209 0.08 -9.52 9.06
N MET A 210 -0.84 -8.58 8.78
CA MET A 210 -0.53 -7.15 8.72
C MET A 210 -0.04 -6.62 10.07
N ARG A 211 -0.71 -6.99 11.18
CA ARG A 211 -0.26 -6.61 12.52
C ARG A 211 1.12 -7.16 12.87
N LYS A 212 1.44 -8.37 12.37
CA LYS A 212 2.77 -8.96 12.55
C LYS A 212 3.83 -8.21 11.75
N MET A 213 3.54 -7.80 10.50
CA MET A 213 4.44 -6.96 9.70
C MET A 213 4.74 -5.63 10.40
N VAL A 214 3.72 -4.95 10.92
CA VAL A 214 3.90 -3.71 11.69
C VAL A 214 4.78 -3.95 12.92
N ARG A 215 4.54 -5.02 13.70
CA ARG A 215 5.38 -5.33 14.87
C ARG A 215 6.82 -5.65 14.50
N LEU A 216 7.05 -6.29 13.36
CA LEU A 216 8.38 -6.63 12.87
C LEU A 216 9.16 -5.39 12.41
N CYS A 217 8.48 -4.48 11.72
CA CYS A 217 9.10 -3.33 11.05
C CYS A 217 8.96 -2.01 11.83
N GLY A 218 8.37 -2.03 13.01
CA GLY A 218 8.13 -0.84 13.82
C GLY A 218 6.67 -0.35 13.76
N GLU A 219 6.39 0.74 14.45
CA GLU A 219 5.05 1.30 14.55
C GLU A 219 4.56 1.87 13.21
N ARG A 220 3.25 1.74 13.01
CA ARG A 220 2.59 2.39 11.88
C ARG A 220 2.53 3.91 12.12
N PHE A 221 2.87 4.68 11.09
CA PHE A 221 2.76 6.14 11.08
C PHE A 221 1.90 6.61 9.90
N ALA A 222 1.34 7.80 10.02
CA ALA A 222 0.47 8.38 9.01
C ALA A 222 1.26 9.29 8.05
N VAL A 223 0.96 9.15 6.76
CA VAL A 223 1.47 10.00 5.69
C VAL A 223 0.27 10.58 4.95
N HIS A 224 0.17 11.90 4.87
CA HIS A 224 -0.90 12.57 4.13
C HIS A 224 -0.36 13.15 2.85
N GLY A 225 -0.92 12.75 1.71
CA GLY A 225 -0.44 13.12 0.37
C GLY A 225 -0.26 14.62 0.17
N CYS A 226 -1.20 15.44 0.66
CA CYS A 226 -1.12 16.90 0.57
C CYS A 226 0.14 17.50 1.22
N MET A 227 0.69 16.85 2.26
CA MET A 227 1.92 17.28 2.93
C MET A 227 3.18 16.98 2.11
N HIS A 228 3.01 16.24 1.03
CA HIS A 228 4.04 15.86 0.07
C HIS A 228 3.73 16.37 -1.34
N GLY A 229 2.89 17.39 -1.45
CA GLY A 229 2.57 18.05 -2.73
C GLY A 229 1.60 17.29 -3.62
N MET A 230 0.95 16.22 -3.11
CA MET A 230 -0.04 15.49 -3.90
C MET A 230 -1.22 16.40 -4.26
N CYS A 231 -1.46 16.61 -5.56
CA CYS A 231 -2.53 17.43 -6.10
C CYS A 231 -3.44 16.60 -7.01
N SER A 232 -4.69 17.03 -7.14
CA SER A 232 -5.58 16.55 -8.21
C SER A 232 -5.04 16.99 -9.57
N ARG A 233 -5.07 16.12 -10.57
CA ARG A 233 -4.68 16.47 -11.94
C ARG A 233 -5.58 17.53 -12.54
N ASP A 234 -6.87 17.40 -12.30
CA ASP A 234 -7.88 18.23 -12.94
C ASP A 234 -7.96 19.61 -12.29
N THR A 235 -8.01 19.66 -10.95
CA THR A 235 -8.21 20.92 -10.21
C THR A 235 -6.92 21.55 -9.71
N ARG A 236 -5.81 20.81 -9.69
CA ARG A 236 -4.53 21.19 -9.05
C ARG A 236 -4.64 21.46 -7.54
N GLU A 237 -5.77 21.09 -6.95
CA GLU A 237 -5.97 21.19 -5.50
C GLU A 237 -5.20 20.08 -4.77
N LEU A 238 -4.79 20.37 -3.54
CA LEU A 238 -4.10 19.40 -2.71
C LEU A 238 -5.01 18.21 -2.40
N VAL A 239 -4.47 17.00 -2.47
CA VAL A 239 -5.19 15.75 -2.13
C VAL A 239 -4.69 15.20 -0.81
N LYS A 240 -5.56 15.15 0.19
CA LYS A 240 -5.21 14.68 1.53
C LYS A 240 -4.78 13.21 1.56
N LYS A 241 -5.27 12.35 0.75
CA LYS A 241 -5.07 10.89 0.66
C LYS A 241 -4.21 10.30 1.80
N PRO A 242 -4.83 9.79 2.86
CA PRO A 242 -4.11 9.30 4.03
C PRO A 242 -3.59 7.87 3.80
N TRP A 243 -2.28 7.69 4.04
CA TRP A 243 -1.60 6.41 3.99
C TRP A 243 -1.10 6.00 5.37
N GLY A 244 -1.10 4.71 5.65
CA GLY A 244 -0.39 4.12 6.77
C GLY A 244 0.90 3.49 6.27
N TRP A 245 2.01 3.87 6.84
CA TRP A 245 3.34 3.34 6.57
C TRP A 245 3.90 2.64 7.79
N PHE A 246 4.81 1.70 7.59
CA PHE A 246 5.63 1.09 8.62
C PHE A 246 7.02 0.79 8.06
N SER A 247 8.07 0.98 8.85
CA SER A 247 9.45 0.78 8.40
C SER A 247 10.39 0.56 9.59
N THR A 248 11.38 -0.34 9.41
CA THR A 248 12.50 -0.47 10.35
C THR A 248 13.49 0.69 10.22
N HIS A 249 13.48 1.43 9.11
CA HIS A 249 14.42 2.53 8.85
C HIS A 249 13.89 3.85 9.40
N ALA A 250 14.53 4.38 10.46
CA ALA A 250 14.09 5.59 11.13
C ALA A 250 14.07 6.84 10.21
N GLY A 251 15.00 6.93 9.26
CA GLY A 251 15.06 8.02 8.27
C GLY A 251 13.81 8.08 7.40
N ILE A 252 13.25 6.94 6.98
CA ILE A 252 11.99 6.90 6.21
C ILE A 252 10.84 7.48 7.03
N ARG A 253 10.72 7.08 8.31
CA ARG A 253 9.71 7.65 9.18
C ARG A 253 9.88 9.16 9.32
N LYS A 254 11.11 9.63 9.61
CA LYS A 254 11.41 11.05 9.75
C LYS A 254 11.08 11.86 8.49
N ALA A 255 11.34 11.29 7.30
CA ALA A 255 11.07 11.95 6.02
C ALA A 255 9.56 11.99 5.70
N LEU A 256 8.83 10.90 5.96
CA LEU A 256 7.46 10.73 5.48
C LEU A 256 6.38 11.03 6.51
N GLU A 257 6.63 10.92 7.83
CA GLU A 257 5.61 11.10 8.86
C GLU A 257 5.16 12.56 8.94
N ARG A 258 4.17 12.91 8.11
CA ARG A 258 3.56 14.24 8.08
C ARG A 258 2.04 14.12 8.07
N LYS A 259 1.41 14.77 9.05
CA LYS A 259 -0.05 14.89 9.10
C LYS A 259 -0.48 16.21 8.48
N CYS A 260 -1.62 16.19 7.81
CA CYS A 260 -2.19 17.38 7.20
C CYS A 260 -2.42 18.47 8.26
N ILE A 261 -1.91 19.67 7.96
CA ILE A 261 -2.08 20.90 8.74
C ILE A 261 -2.97 21.93 8.04
N HIS A 262 -3.44 21.61 6.82
CA HIS A 262 -4.32 22.48 6.06
C HIS A 262 -5.71 22.54 6.70
N GLY A 263 -6.36 23.70 6.64
CA GLY A 263 -7.73 23.88 7.11
C GLY A 263 -8.77 23.07 6.31
N THR A 264 -9.96 22.93 6.88
CA THR A 264 -11.13 22.39 6.16
C THR A 264 -11.40 23.24 4.93
N GLY A 265 -11.47 22.62 3.77
CA GLY A 265 -11.69 23.30 2.47
C GLY A 265 -10.43 23.52 1.63
N ALA A 266 -9.25 23.09 2.09
CA ALA A 266 -8.02 23.13 1.30
C ALA A 266 -7.82 21.87 0.41
N HIS A 267 -8.78 20.93 0.43
CA HIS A 267 -8.74 19.65 -0.28
C HIS A 267 -10.02 19.41 -1.06
#